data_f9a1570335b476cf93c8b9bbb9d5e2bc
#
_entry.id   f9a1570335b476cf93c8b9bbb9d5e2bc
#
_cell.length_a   1.000
_cell.length_b   1.000
_cell.length_c   1.000
_cell.angle_alpha   90.00
_cell.angle_beta   90.00
_cell.angle_gamma   90.00
#
_symmetry.space_group_name_H-M   'P 1'
#
loop_
_entity.id
_entity.type
_entity.pdbx_description
1 polymer ?
#
loop_
_entity_poly.entity_id
_entity_poly.type
_entity_poly.pdbx_seq_one_letter_code
_entity_poly.pdbx_strand_id
1 'polypeptide(L)' 'MENMNIENTNDNLFIGASEVGKLLGVCRSKAYKVIQQLNDELKTQGYIIIQGKTHRAYFLEKIYGQVA' A
#
# COMPACT_ATOMS: atom_id res chain seq x y z
N MET A 1 2.91 4.81 25.56
CA MET A 1 2.16 4.55 25.08
C MET A 1 1.84 5.28 24.07
N GLU A 2 2.03 6.17 23.91
CA GLU A 2 1.76 6.92 22.95
C GLU A 2 2.44 6.59 21.73
N ASN A 3 3.49 5.86 21.73
CA ASN A 3 4.14 5.49 20.55
C ASN A 3 3.26 4.82 19.63
N MET A 4 2.30 4.12 20.10
CA MET A 4 1.44 3.39 19.25
C MET A 4 0.64 4.27 18.37
N ASN A 5 0.34 5.44 18.82
CA ASN A 5 -0.41 6.35 17.99
C ASN A 5 0.35 6.73 16.76
N ILE A 6 1.64 6.95 16.91
CA ILE A 6 2.44 7.30 15.77
C ILE A 6 2.52 6.18 14.80
N GLU A 7 2.66 4.97 15.28
CA GLU A 7 2.73 3.84 14.39
C GLU A 7 1.44 3.64 13.65
N ASN A 8 0.33 3.87 14.31
CA ASN A 8 -0.95 3.72 13.66
C ASN A 8 -1.11 4.71 12.53
N THR A 9 -0.61 5.91 12.73
CA THR A 9 -0.71 6.91 11.69
C THR A 9 0.08 6.47 10.46
N ASN A 10 1.26 5.90 10.66
CA ASN A 10 2.05 5.44 9.54
C ASN A 10 1.36 4.31 8.82
N ASP A 11 0.74 3.41 9.58
CA ASP A 11 0.03 2.31 8.97
C ASP A 11 -1.15 2.80 8.14
N ASN A 12 -1.74 3.89 8.54
CA ASN A 12 -2.86 4.41 7.78
C ASN A 12 -2.43 5.00 6.44
N LEU A 13 -1.23 5.54 6.35
CA LEU A 13 -0.76 6.11 5.11
C LEU A 13 -0.25 5.06 4.14
N PHE A 14 0.36 4.02 4.64
CA PHE A 14 0.96 3.01 3.81
C PHE A 14 0.38 1.64 4.13
N ILE A 15 0.41 0.76 3.15
CA ILE A 15 -0.10 -0.59 3.34
C ILE A 15 1.01 -1.54 2.88
N GLY A 16 1.23 -2.58 3.64
CA GLY A 16 2.28 -3.54 3.35
C GLY A 16 1.79 -4.81 2.71
N ALA A 17 2.70 -5.71 2.39
CA ALA A 17 2.37 -6.93 1.67
C ALA A 17 1.45 -7.84 2.46
N SER A 18 1.60 -7.87 3.77
CA SER A 18 0.78 -8.72 4.59
C SER A 18 -0.68 -8.35 4.46
N GLU A 19 -0.96 -7.07 4.56
CA GLU A 19 -2.32 -6.60 4.49
C GLU A 19 -2.85 -6.68 3.06
N VAL A 20 -2.02 -6.37 2.07
CA VAL A 20 -2.42 -6.48 0.69
C VAL A 20 -2.79 -7.91 0.37
N GLY A 21 -2.00 -8.86 0.86
CA GLY A 21 -2.29 -10.26 0.62
C GLY A 21 -3.62 -10.67 1.21
N LYS A 22 -3.93 -10.19 2.40
CA LYS A 22 -5.20 -10.52 3.02
C LYS A 22 -6.36 -9.93 2.25
N LEU A 23 -6.23 -8.69 1.84
CA LEU A 23 -7.33 -8.03 1.14
C LEU A 23 -7.57 -8.63 -0.23
N LEU A 24 -6.52 -9.03 -0.92
CA LEU A 24 -6.68 -9.58 -2.25
C LEU A 24 -6.82 -11.10 -2.27
N GLY A 25 -6.54 -11.74 -1.14
CA GLY A 25 -6.60 -13.18 -1.10
C GLY A 25 -5.46 -13.83 -1.87
N VAL A 26 -4.29 -13.23 -1.84
CA VAL A 26 -3.14 -13.77 -2.57
C VAL A 26 -1.98 -13.98 -1.61
N CYS A 27 -0.99 -14.73 -2.04
CA CYS A 27 0.17 -14.99 -1.19
C CYS A 27 1.04 -13.75 -1.12
N ARG A 28 1.98 -13.77 -0.18
CA ARG A 28 2.82 -12.61 0.06
C ARG A 28 3.66 -12.25 -1.16
N SER A 29 4.17 -13.25 -1.87
CA SER A 29 4.96 -12.96 -3.06
C SER A 29 4.17 -12.19 -4.09
N LYS A 30 2.93 -12.58 -4.27
CA LYS A 30 2.08 -11.90 -5.23
C LYS A 30 1.77 -10.49 -4.73
N ALA A 31 1.55 -10.36 -3.43
CA ALA A 31 1.28 -9.06 -2.85
C ALA A 31 2.44 -8.10 -3.07
N TYR A 32 3.66 -8.58 -2.94
CA TYR A 32 4.81 -7.74 -3.20
C TYR A 32 4.87 -7.28 -4.64
N LYS A 33 4.48 -8.14 -5.57
CA LYS A 33 4.48 -7.75 -6.97
C LYS A 33 3.46 -6.66 -7.23
N VAL A 34 2.30 -6.77 -6.59
CA VAL A 34 1.27 -5.74 -6.74
C VAL A 34 1.80 -4.41 -6.20
N ILE A 35 2.41 -4.47 -5.02
CA ILE A 35 2.94 -3.27 -4.41
C ILE A 35 4.01 -2.63 -5.30
N GLN A 36 4.88 -3.44 -5.86
CA GLN A 36 5.93 -2.90 -6.71
C GLN A 36 5.35 -2.24 -7.94
N GLN A 37 4.34 -2.84 -8.53
CA GLN A 37 3.72 -2.27 -9.70
C GLN A 37 3.10 -0.91 -9.38
N LEU A 38 2.39 -0.81 -8.26
CA LEU A 38 1.80 0.45 -7.88
C LEU A 38 2.86 1.49 -7.56
N ASN A 39 3.94 1.07 -6.92
CA ASN A 39 5.01 2.00 -6.61
C ASN A 39 5.69 2.52 -7.88
N ASP A 40 5.81 1.67 -8.89
CA ASP A 40 6.40 2.13 -10.15
C ASP A 40 5.53 3.24 -10.74
N GLU A 41 4.22 3.08 -10.67
CA GLU A 41 3.32 4.10 -11.17
C GLU A 41 3.41 5.39 -10.35
N LEU A 42 3.45 5.24 -9.04
CA LEU A 42 3.54 6.41 -8.17
C LEU A 42 4.86 7.14 -8.35
N LYS A 43 5.91 6.40 -8.59
CA LYS A 43 7.21 7.00 -8.77
C LYS A 43 7.23 7.89 -10.01
N THR A 44 6.58 7.45 -11.08
CA THR A 44 6.56 8.25 -12.29
C THR A 44 5.75 9.51 -12.08
N GLN A 45 4.88 9.53 -11.09
CA GLN A 45 4.09 10.72 -10.80
C GLN A 45 4.76 11.62 -9.76
N GLY A 46 5.94 11.25 -9.30
CA GLY A 46 6.66 12.09 -8.37
C GLY A 46 6.38 11.85 -6.91
N TYR A 47 5.66 10.78 -6.58
CA TYR A 47 5.37 10.51 -5.18
C TYR A 47 6.54 9.81 -4.51
N ILE A 48 6.64 9.98 -3.22
CA ILE A 48 7.64 9.30 -2.43
C ILE A 48 7.16 7.88 -2.21
N ILE A 49 8.01 6.90 -2.45
CA ILE A 49 7.63 5.52 -2.26
C ILE A 49 8.53 4.88 -1.22
N ILE A 50 8.05 3.82 -0.59
CA ILE A 50 8.81 3.05 0.38
C ILE A 50 8.81 1.62 -0.09
N GLN A 51 9.98 1.03 -0.19
CA GLN A 51 10.09 -0.33 -0.68
C GLN A 51 9.30 -1.28 0.20
N GLY A 52 8.52 -2.14 -0.39
CA GLY A 52 7.74 -3.12 0.35
C GLY A 52 6.39 -2.60 0.83
N LYS A 53 6.10 -1.33 0.59
CA LYS A 53 4.83 -0.76 0.97
C LYS A 53 4.35 0.16 -0.14
N THR A 54 3.07 0.46 -0.16
CA THR A 54 2.56 1.38 -1.15
C THR A 54 1.56 2.30 -0.46
N HIS A 55 1.15 3.35 -1.13
CA HIS A 55 0.21 4.29 -0.55
C HIS A 55 -1.15 3.63 -0.43
N ARG A 56 -1.69 3.63 0.76
CA ARG A 56 -2.97 2.95 1.02
C ARG A 56 -4.09 3.53 0.16
N ALA A 57 -4.15 4.84 0.04
CA ALA A 57 -5.21 5.47 -0.73
C ALA A 57 -5.14 5.06 -2.20
N TYR A 58 -3.95 5.03 -2.75
CA TYR A 58 -3.77 4.65 -4.14
C TYR A 58 -4.13 3.19 -4.36
N PHE A 59 -3.73 2.33 -3.42
CA PHE A 59 -4.04 0.92 -3.52
C PHE A 59 -5.56 0.71 -3.48
N LEU A 60 -6.23 1.37 -2.56
CA LEU A 60 -7.67 1.20 -2.45
C LEU A 60 -8.39 1.74 -3.68
N GLU A 61 -7.88 2.82 -4.22
CA GLU A 61 -8.48 3.37 -5.41
C GLU A 61 -8.36 2.41 -6.58
N LYS A 62 -7.21 1.76 -6.71
CA LYS A 62 -7.01 0.81 -7.78
C LYS A 62 -7.88 -0.43 -7.60
N ILE A 63 -8.07 -0.85 -6.36
CA ILE A 63 -8.87 -2.03 -6.08
C ILE A 63 -10.34 -1.77 -6.37
N TYR A 64 -10.84 -0.65 -5.92
CA TYR A 64 -12.25 -0.33 -6.11
C TYR A 64 -12.51 0.29 -7.48
N GLY A 65 -11.48 0.60 -8.21
CA GLY A 65 -11.63 1.25 -9.47
C GLY A 65 -11.93 2.70 -9.25
N GLN A 66 -12.68 3.29 -10.08
CA GLN A 66 -12.97 4.65 -9.94
C GLN A 66 -14.05 4.83 -9.01
N VAL A 67 -13.78 4.99 -7.82
CA VAL A 67 -14.82 5.15 -6.91
C VAL A 67 -15.37 6.45 -6.96
N ALA A 68 -15.08 7.29 -7.27
CA ALA A 68 -15.64 8.61 -7.27
C ALA A 68 -16.88 8.84 -6.92
#